data_679e4055dd6cc75e814946761794d44e
#
_entry.id   679e4055dd6cc75e814946761794d44e
#
_cell.length_a   1.000
_cell.length_b   1.000
_cell.length_c   1.000
_cell.angle_alpha   90.00
_cell.angle_beta   90.00
_cell.angle_gamma   90.00
#
_symmetry.space_group_name_H-M   'P 1'
#
loop_
_entity.id
_entity.type
_entity.pdbx_description
1 polymer ?
#
loop_
_entity_poly.entity_id
_entity_poly.type
_entity_poly.pdbx_seq_one_letter_code
_entity_poly.pdbx_strand_id
1 'polypeptide(L)'
;MPIARKPFAGAACLLALAAAPLAAAPATATPPSAAVRPAAVCEGWKNAGSVPLEWSKVSDGCGHFGANGMKMSYAWKVYRGGSVCVRAKGFDARRKEFWSAPLCSKNGRVEVAWGNVAASKEILVKGGPSLLRWN
;
A
#
# COMPACT_ATOMS: atom_id res chain seq x y z
N MET A 1 4.34 43.35 -32.01
CA MET A 1 5.61 43.73 -31.33
C MET A 1 6.51 42.51 -31.35
N PRO A 2 7.64 42.52 -32.07
CA PRO A 2 8.55 41.39 -32.16
C PRO A 2 9.66 41.52 -31.15
N ILE A 3 9.92 40.45 -30.42
CA ILE A 3 11.01 40.36 -29.46
C ILE A 3 12.22 39.70 -30.13
N ALA A 4 13.31 40.47 -30.17
CA ALA A 4 14.58 40.16 -30.78
C ALA A 4 15.34 39.02 -30.10
N ARG A 5 15.90 38.13 -30.93
CA ARG A 5 16.89 37.11 -30.55
C ARG A 5 18.29 37.74 -30.56
N LYS A 6 19.04 37.55 -29.47
CA LYS A 6 20.49 37.86 -29.46
C LYS A 6 21.27 36.56 -29.67
N PRO A 7 22.27 36.52 -30.57
CA PRO A 7 23.25 35.45 -30.66
C PRO A 7 24.41 35.70 -29.71
N PHE A 8 24.83 34.71 -28.96
CA PHE A 8 26.14 34.71 -28.28
C PHE A 8 27.06 33.80 -29.10
N ALA A 9 28.03 34.42 -29.72
CA ALA A 9 29.23 33.79 -30.21
C ALA A 9 30.28 33.81 -29.08
N GLY A 10 31.04 32.74 -28.93
CA GLY A 10 32.12 32.74 -27.94
C GLY A 10 32.97 31.48 -27.96
N ALA A 11 33.99 31.55 -28.78
CA ALA A 11 35.36 31.11 -28.54
C ALA A 11 35.69 29.65 -28.22
N ALA A 12 36.35 29.05 -29.20
CA ALA A 12 37.14 27.83 -29.11
C ALA A 12 38.41 28.05 -28.24
N CYS A 13 38.65 27.15 -27.29
CA CYS A 13 39.97 26.94 -26.72
C CYS A 13 40.34 25.47 -26.86
N LEU A 14 41.23 25.21 -27.82
CA LEU A 14 41.98 23.96 -27.98
C LEU A 14 43.07 23.91 -26.91
N LEU A 15 42.97 22.96 -25.99
CA LEU A 15 44.09 22.54 -25.15
C LEU A 15 44.19 21.01 -25.28
N ALA A 16 45.20 20.63 -26.04
CA ALA A 16 45.65 19.23 -26.12
C ALA A 16 46.40 18.90 -24.82
N LEU A 17 45.92 17.93 -24.08
CA LEU A 17 46.65 17.31 -22.98
C LEU A 17 46.70 15.80 -23.19
N ALA A 18 47.93 15.31 -23.11
CA ALA A 18 48.36 13.93 -23.35
C ALA A 18 47.60 12.92 -22.46
N ALA A 19 47.09 11.89 -23.07
CA ALA A 19 46.46 10.75 -22.42
C ALA A 19 47.51 9.78 -21.89
N ALA A 20 47.58 9.61 -20.58
CA ALA A 20 48.16 8.42 -19.96
C ALA A 20 47.06 7.37 -19.77
N PRO A 21 47.22 6.10 -20.18
CA PRO A 21 46.24 5.06 -19.90
C PRO A 21 46.38 4.58 -18.45
N LEU A 22 45.51 5.07 -17.57
CA LEU A 22 45.25 4.45 -16.28
C LEU A 22 44.38 3.22 -16.54
N ALA A 23 44.96 2.04 -16.39
CA ALA A 23 44.23 0.80 -16.36
C ALA A 23 43.26 0.83 -15.14
N ALA A 24 42.00 1.12 -15.40
CA ALA A 24 40.94 0.97 -14.41
C ALA A 24 40.63 -0.52 -14.25
N ALA A 25 40.99 -1.09 -13.11
CA ALA A 25 40.53 -2.42 -12.71
C ALA A 25 38.97 -2.37 -12.60
N PRO A 26 38.25 -3.38 -13.10
CA PRO A 26 36.80 -3.46 -12.93
C PRO A 26 36.49 -3.62 -11.45
N ALA A 27 35.93 -2.59 -10.84
CA ALA A 27 35.32 -2.72 -9.53
C ALA A 27 34.08 -3.63 -9.70
N THR A 28 34.18 -4.88 -9.25
CA THR A 28 33.04 -5.78 -9.08
C THR A 28 32.17 -5.19 -8.00
N ALA A 29 31.18 -4.40 -8.41
CA ALA A 29 30.11 -3.97 -7.53
C ALA A 29 29.33 -5.21 -7.10
N THR A 30 29.53 -5.65 -5.86
CA THR A 30 28.69 -6.67 -5.25
C THR A 30 27.25 -6.12 -5.22
N PRO A 31 26.27 -6.79 -5.86
CA PRO A 31 24.90 -6.30 -5.81
C PRO A 31 24.48 -6.24 -4.34
N PRO A 32 23.77 -5.18 -3.91
CA PRO A 32 23.26 -5.10 -2.56
C PRO A 32 22.39 -6.33 -2.32
N SER A 33 22.74 -7.12 -1.30
CA SER A 33 21.95 -8.26 -0.87
C SER A 33 20.54 -7.75 -0.60
N ALA A 34 19.60 -8.12 -1.47
CA ALA A 34 18.19 -7.79 -1.25
C ALA A 34 17.82 -8.39 0.10
N ALA A 35 17.59 -7.54 1.10
CA ALA A 35 17.10 -7.96 2.39
C ALA A 35 15.80 -8.74 2.13
N VAL A 36 15.84 -10.04 2.34
CA VAL A 36 14.66 -10.92 2.24
C VAL A 36 13.70 -10.40 3.31
N ARG A 37 12.71 -9.62 2.90
CA ARG A 37 11.62 -9.26 3.78
C ARG A 37 10.92 -10.56 4.17
N PRO A 38 10.74 -10.83 5.46
CA PRO A 38 9.97 -11.99 5.85
C PRO A 38 8.61 -11.92 5.15
N ALA A 39 8.22 -13.01 4.48
CA ALA A 39 6.92 -13.10 3.82
C ALA A 39 5.85 -12.71 4.85
N ALA A 40 5.01 -11.73 4.52
CA ALA A 40 3.92 -11.34 5.40
C ALA A 40 3.07 -12.59 5.66
N VAL A 41 2.89 -12.94 6.94
CA VAL A 41 2.00 -14.04 7.30
C VAL A 41 0.60 -13.60 6.92
N CYS A 42 0.09 -14.16 5.82
CA CYS A 42 -1.20 -13.79 5.24
C CYS A 42 -2.38 -14.43 5.95
N GLU A 43 -2.13 -15.44 6.76
CA GLU A 43 -3.12 -16.10 7.58
C GLU A 43 -3.12 -15.54 9.01
N GLY A 44 -4.29 -15.61 9.65
CA GLY A 44 -4.47 -15.24 11.04
C GLY A 44 -4.92 -13.80 11.27
N TRP A 45 -5.02 -13.47 12.55
CA TRP A 45 -5.55 -12.20 13.03
C TRP A 45 -4.49 -11.11 12.97
N LYS A 46 -4.87 -9.96 12.42
CA LYS A 46 -4.05 -8.74 12.36
C LYS A 46 -4.52 -7.76 13.45
N ASN A 47 -3.59 -6.94 13.95
CA ASN A 47 -3.93 -5.90 14.92
C ASN A 47 -4.37 -4.62 14.20
N ALA A 48 -5.34 -3.95 14.78
CA ALA A 48 -5.78 -2.62 14.37
C ALA A 48 -6.16 -1.78 15.58
N GLY A 49 -6.20 -0.48 15.39
CA GLY A 49 -6.65 0.48 16.38
C GLY A 49 -7.70 1.41 15.79
N SER A 50 -8.53 1.98 16.64
CA SER A 50 -9.44 3.06 16.28
C SER A 50 -9.10 4.35 17.03
N VAL A 51 -9.36 5.46 16.37
CA VAL A 51 -9.26 6.81 16.94
C VAL A 51 -10.62 7.50 16.85
N PRO A 52 -10.91 8.44 17.77
CA PRO A 52 -12.14 9.19 17.72
C PRO A 52 -12.28 10.02 16.44
N LEU A 53 -13.50 10.14 15.95
CA LEU A 53 -13.93 11.03 14.86
C LEU A 53 -13.45 10.69 13.45
N GLU A 54 -12.39 9.92 13.28
CA GLU A 54 -11.81 9.61 11.97
C GLU A 54 -11.90 8.12 11.62
N TRP A 55 -11.94 7.83 10.33
CA TRP A 55 -11.81 6.47 9.82
C TRP A 55 -10.33 6.13 9.62
N SER A 56 -9.82 5.19 10.39
CA SER A 56 -8.47 4.64 10.22
C SER A 56 -8.52 3.50 9.23
N LYS A 57 -7.71 3.58 8.17
CA LYS A 57 -7.57 2.52 7.17
C LYS A 57 -6.48 1.55 7.58
N VAL A 58 -6.79 0.26 7.59
CA VAL A 58 -5.86 -0.81 7.93
C VAL A 58 -5.90 -1.89 6.85
N SER A 59 -4.73 -2.28 6.36
CA SER A 59 -4.55 -3.36 5.39
C SER A 59 -3.89 -4.57 6.05
N ASP A 60 -4.21 -5.77 5.57
CA ASP A 60 -3.47 -6.98 5.97
C ASP A 60 -2.12 -7.13 5.27
N GLY A 61 -1.88 -6.34 4.23
CA GLY A 61 -0.65 -6.37 3.43
C GLY A 61 -0.48 -7.62 2.57
N CYS A 62 -1.54 -8.41 2.42
CA CYS A 62 -1.53 -9.67 1.69
C CYS A 62 -2.31 -9.57 0.38
N GLY A 63 -1.82 -10.24 -0.66
CA GLY A 63 -2.56 -10.39 -1.91
C GLY A 63 -3.57 -11.53 -1.82
N HIS A 64 -4.83 -11.20 -2.01
CA HIS A 64 -5.93 -12.17 -2.11
C HIS A 64 -6.43 -12.21 -3.54
N PHE A 65 -6.53 -13.41 -4.09
CA PHE A 65 -7.02 -13.64 -5.44
C PHE A 65 -8.46 -14.12 -5.38
N GLY A 66 -9.33 -13.41 -6.07
CA GLY A 66 -10.74 -13.76 -6.15
C GLY A 66 -11.11 -14.56 -7.39
N ALA A 67 -12.34 -15.03 -7.42
CA ALA A 67 -12.97 -15.68 -8.56
C ALA A 67 -14.37 -15.10 -8.78
N ASN A 68 -14.98 -15.36 -9.93
CA ASN A 68 -16.32 -14.87 -10.23
C ASN A 68 -17.34 -15.31 -9.15
N GLY A 69 -18.07 -14.36 -8.62
CA GLY A 69 -19.06 -14.58 -7.57
C GLY A 69 -18.48 -14.78 -6.16
N MET A 70 -17.15 -14.73 -6.00
CA MET A 70 -16.52 -14.88 -4.69
C MET A 70 -16.90 -13.73 -3.76
N LYS A 71 -17.10 -14.08 -2.50
CA LYS A 71 -17.24 -13.13 -1.39
C LYS A 71 -16.04 -13.23 -0.46
N MET A 72 -15.67 -12.12 0.14
CA MET A 72 -14.61 -12.05 1.14
C MET A 72 -15.23 -11.80 2.51
N SER A 73 -14.83 -12.60 3.47
CA SER A 73 -15.28 -12.48 4.86
C SER A 73 -14.26 -11.68 5.66
N TYR A 74 -14.77 -10.81 6.51
CA TYR A 74 -14.02 -10.02 7.49
C TYR A 74 -14.63 -10.25 8.85
N ALA A 75 -13.79 -10.55 9.84
CA ALA A 75 -14.20 -10.67 11.22
C ALA A 75 -13.33 -9.78 12.09
N TRP A 76 -13.89 -9.28 13.21
CA TRP A 76 -13.12 -8.50 14.18
C TRP A 76 -13.55 -8.79 15.60
N LYS A 77 -12.63 -8.56 16.52
CA LYS A 77 -12.83 -8.67 17.96
C LYS A 77 -12.04 -7.57 18.66
N VAL A 78 -12.75 -6.71 19.39
CA VAL A 78 -12.14 -5.69 20.25
C VAL A 78 -11.69 -6.37 21.54
N TYR A 79 -10.42 -6.25 21.89
CA TYR A 79 -9.86 -6.78 23.13
C TYR A 79 -9.54 -5.68 24.15
N ARG A 80 -9.53 -4.41 23.74
CA ARG A 80 -9.36 -3.27 24.63
C ARG A 80 -10.17 -2.07 24.13
N GLY A 81 -10.91 -1.42 25.00
CA GLY A 81 -11.73 -0.25 24.66
C GLY A 81 -13.20 -0.56 24.42
N GLY A 82 -13.88 0.38 23.78
CA GLY A 82 -15.31 0.32 23.48
C GLY A 82 -15.63 -0.39 22.16
N SER A 83 -16.89 -0.35 21.76
CA SER A 83 -17.32 -0.79 20.43
C SER A 83 -16.70 0.08 19.35
N VAL A 84 -16.42 -0.53 18.20
CA VAL A 84 -15.93 0.14 17.00
C VAL A 84 -16.89 -0.05 15.85
N CYS A 85 -16.91 0.88 14.91
CA CYS A 85 -17.59 0.73 13.64
C CYS A 85 -16.56 0.28 12.60
N VAL A 86 -16.86 -0.77 11.86
CA VAL A 86 -15.99 -1.33 10.83
C VAL A 86 -16.70 -1.29 9.48
N ARG A 87 -15.97 -0.93 8.44
CA ARG A 87 -16.37 -1.08 7.04
C ARG A 87 -15.33 -1.94 6.34
N ALA A 88 -15.79 -2.88 5.54
CA ALA A 88 -14.94 -3.80 4.81
C ALA A 88 -14.85 -3.40 3.33
N LYS A 89 -13.65 -3.52 2.76
CA LYS A 89 -13.42 -3.31 1.33
C LYS A 89 -13.98 -4.47 0.52
N GLY A 90 -14.69 -4.15 -0.55
CA GLY A 90 -15.18 -5.10 -1.53
C GLY A 90 -15.08 -4.54 -2.95
N PHE A 91 -15.48 -5.36 -3.93
CA PHE A 91 -15.49 -4.98 -5.34
C PHE A 91 -16.83 -5.35 -5.97
N ASP A 92 -17.39 -4.43 -6.74
CA ASP A 92 -18.62 -4.64 -7.48
C ASP A 92 -18.41 -5.51 -8.74
N ALA A 93 -19.47 -5.77 -9.48
CA ALA A 93 -19.44 -6.56 -10.71
C ALA A 93 -18.54 -5.94 -11.80
N ARG A 94 -18.27 -4.64 -11.73
CA ARG A 94 -17.37 -3.90 -12.62
C ARG A 94 -15.93 -3.83 -12.09
N ARG A 95 -15.62 -4.55 -11.01
CA ARG A 95 -14.33 -4.54 -10.29
C ARG A 95 -13.99 -3.18 -9.65
N LYS A 96 -14.99 -2.32 -9.45
CA LYS A 96 -14.82 -1.06 -8.75
C LYS A 96 -14.85 -1.30 -7.25
N GLU A 97 -13.87 -0.73 -6.54
CA GLU A 97 -13.80 -0.77 -5.08
C GLU A 97 -15.01 -0.07 -4.45
N PHE A 98 -15.53 -0.67 -3.41
CA PHE A 98 -16.53 -0.06 -2.52
C PHE A 98 -16.27 -0.45 -1.07
N TRP A 99 -16.89 0.27 -0.16
CA TRP A 99 -16.85 -0.01 1.27
C TRP A 99 -18.24 -0.42 1.75
N SER A 100 -18.30 -1.47 2.55
CA SER A 100 -19.57 -1.93 3.13
C SER A 100 -20.24 -0.84 3.97
N ALA A 101 -21.52 -0.99 4.27
CA ALA A 101 -22.16 -0.23 5.33
C ALA A 101 -21.37 -0.43 6.65
N PRO A 102 -21.31 0.59 7.53
CA PRO A 102 -20.65 0.46 8.82
C PRO A 102 -21.40 -0.52 9.71
N LEU A 103 -20.68 -1.45 10.32
CA LEU A 103 -21.20 -2.34 11.36
C LEU A 103 -20.49 -2.03 12.67
N CYS A 104 -21.26 -1.60 13.68
CA CYS A 104 -20.74 -1.09 14.94
C CYS A 104 -20.96 -2.11 16.06
N SER A 105 -19.87 -2.70 16.59
CA SER A 105 -19.94 -3.71 17.66
C SER A 105 -18.57 -3.96 18.26
N LYS A 106 -18.50 -4.67 19.39
CA LYS A 106 -17.24 -5.20 19.93
C LYS A 106 -16.71 -6.41 19.16
N ASN A 107 -17.60 -7.21 18.61
CA ASN A 107 -17.28 -8.38 17.79
C ASN A 107 -18.22 -8.37 16.60
N GLY A 108 -17.71 -8.70 15.43
CA GLY A 108 -18.56 -8.75 14.24
C GLY A 108 -17.94 -9.53 13.12
N ARG A 109 -18.78 -9.79 12.13
CA ARG A 109 -18.42 -10.40 10.86
C ARG A 109 -19.23 -9.75 9.75
N VAL A 110 -18.60 -9.55 8.61
CA VAL A 110 -19.24 -9.04 7.40
C VAL A 110 -18.67 -9.76 6.20
N GLU A 111 -19.53 -10.04 5.23
CA GLU A 111 -19.13 -10.57 3.93
C GLU A 111 -19.44 -9.54 2.85
N VAL A 112 -18.49 -9.34 1.96
CA VAL A 112 -18.61 -8.41 0.85
C VAL A 112 -18.31 -9.12 -0.47
N ALA A 113 -18.90 -8.65 -1.56
CA ALA A 113 -18.54 -9.13 -2.88
C ALA A 113 -17.06 -8.83 -3.16
N TRP A 114 -16.34 -9.79 -3.71
CA TRP A 114 -14.94 -9.66 -4.07
C TRP A 114 -14.74 -9.87 -5.58
N GLY A 115 -15.42 -10.85 -6.13
CA GLY A 115 -15.32 -11.19 -7.55
C GLY A 115 -13.92 -11.62 -7.97
N ASN A 116 -13.64 -11.52 -9.26
CA ASN A 116 -12.35 -11.88 -9.85
C ASN A 116 -11.37 -10.69 -9.79
N VAL A 117 -10.92 -10.37 -8.58
CA VAL A 117 -9.99 -9.26 -8.31
C VAL A 117 -8.83 -9.78 -7.46
N ALA A 118 -7.61 -9.29 -7.75
CA ALA A 118 -6.43 -9.49 -6.93
C ALA A 118 -6.16 -8.21 -6.14
N ALA A 119 -6.33 -8.25 -4.81
CA ALA A 119 -6.15 -7.10 -3.95
C ALA A 119 -5.86 -7.50 -2.49
N SER A 120 -5.41 -6.56 -1.67
CA SER A 120 -5.30 -6.76 -0.22
C SER A 120 -6.63 -6.54 0.47
N LYS A 121 -6.91 -7.32 1.52
CA LYS A 121 -8.01 -7.05 2.44
C LYS A 121 -7.72 -5.76 3.21
N GLU A 122 -8.73 -4.92 3.30
CA GLU A 122 -8.65 -3.67 4.04
C GLU A 122 -9.92 -3.41 4.81
N ILE A 123 -9.77 -2.81 5.98
CA ILE A 123 -10.89 -2.31 6.78
C ILE A 123 -10.72 -0.82 7.07
N LEU A 124 -11.83 -0.13 7.18
CA LEU A 124 -11.92 1.17 7.82
C LEU A 124 -12.48 0.97 9.22
N VAL A 125 -11.80 1.51 10.22
CA VAL A 125 -12.20 1.41 11.62
C VAL A 125 -12.40 2.81 12.19
N LYS A 126 -13.50 3.00 12.90
CA LYS A 126 -13.83 4.25 13.61
C LYS A 126 -14.42 3.93 14.98
N GLY A 127 -14.08 4.72 16.00
CA GLY A 127 -14.63 4.56 17.35
C GLY A 127 -13.83 5.35 18.36
N GLY A 128 -14.14 5.18 19.64
CA GLY A 128 -13.27 5.64 20.72
C GLY A 128 -11.93 4.92 20.70
N PRO A 129 -10.95 5.32 21.52
CA PRO A 129 -9.66 4.65 21.58
C PRO A 129 -9.85 3.16 21.88
N SER A 130 -9.61 2.30 20.91
CA SER A 130 -9.83 0.86 21.03
C SER A 130 -8.77 0.09 20.25
N LEU A 131 -8.47 -1.12 20.74
CA LEU A 131 -7.60 -2.07 20.07
C LEU A 131 -8.41 -3.31 19.72
N LEU A 132 -8.25 -3.77 18.48
CA LEU A 132 -8.95 -4.92 17.94
C LEU A 132 -8.02 -5.82 17.15
N ARG A 133 -8.44 -7.07 16.99
CA ARG A 133 -7.90 -8.00 15.99
C ARG A 133 -8.94 -8.20 14.91
N TRP A 134 -8.47 -8.41 13.68
CA TRP A 134 -9.31 -8.66 12.52
C TRP A 134 -8.62 -9.61 11.53
N ASN A 135 -9.41 -10.25 10.68
CA ASN A 135 -8.91 -11.10 9.60
C ASN A 135 -9.81 -11.04 8.35
#